data_ca8ddd01a6b20b12af2dff0786d23a86
#
_entry.id   ca8ddd01a6b20b12af2dff0786d23a86
#
_cell.length_a   1.000
_cell.length_b   1.000
_cell.length_c   1.000
_cell.angle_alpha   90.00
_cell.angle_beta   90.00
_cell.angle_gamma   90.00
#
_symmetry.space_group_name_H-M   'P 1'
#
loop_
_entity.id
_entity.type
_entity.pdbx_description
1 polymer ?
#
loop_
_entity_poly.entity_id
_entity_poly.type
_entity_poly.pdbx_seq_one_letter_code
_entity_poly.pdbx_strand_id
1 'polypeptide(L)'
;MIHYSRAAPNRAAGAVLDNRAMPRLCAFYGIIIYMYRPDHPPPHFHAEYGEFVAQIELGSLEVLNGSLPPRTLRLVREWARLHPDELAENWALAQALEPLVPIDPLA
;
A
#
# COMPACT_ATOMS: atom_id res chain seq x y z
N MET A 1 -8.89 -6.67 -19.98
CA MET A 1 -9.02 -6.11 -19.21
C MET A 1 -9.08 -5.54 -18.80
N ILE A 2 -9.01 -5.74 -19.11
CA ILE A 2 -9.14 -5.11 -18.20
C ILE A 2 -9.44 -4.24 -18.04
N HIS A 3 -9.56 -4.11 -18.17
CA HIS A 3 -9.83 -3.13 -17.52
C HIS A 3 -9.90 -2.30 -17.01
N TYR A 4 -9.54 -2.32 -17.42
CA TYR A 4 -9.77 -1.44 -16.43
C TYR A 4 -10.23 -0.42 -16.56
N SER A 5 -10.59 -0.54 -16.95
CA SER A 5 -11.01 0.43 -16.60
C SER A 5 -11.59 1.21 -16.50
N ARG A 6 -11.67 1.14 -16.98
CA ARG A 6 -12.11 1.93 -16.41
C ARG A 6 -12.90 2.45 -16.19
N ALA A 7 -13.32 1.95 -16.57
CA ALA A 7 -14.01 2.45 -15.95
C ALA A 7 -14.78 2.74 -15.47
N ALA A 8 -14.96 2.41 -15.78
CA ALA A 8 -15.54 2.75 -14.98
C ALA A 8 -16.22 3.12 -14.46
N PRO A 9 -16.52 2.93 -14.51
CA PRO A 9 -16.94 3.34 -13.61
C PRO A 9 -17.48 3.62 -12.90
N ASN A 10 -17.57 3.42 -12.82
CA ASN A 10 -17.78 3.65 -11.72
C ASN A 10 -18.26 4.03 -11.11
N ARG A 11 -18.22 4.06 -11.27
CA ARG A 11 -18.37 4.35 -10.31
C ARG A 11 -18.67 4.78 -9.58
N ALA A 12 -18.86 4.59 -9.95
CA ALA A 12 -18.87 4.84 -9.06
C ALA A 12 -18.81 5.01 -8.41
N ALA A 13 -18.79 4.97 -8.68
CA ALA A 13 -18.38 4.99 -7.99
C ALA A 13 -18.05 5.02 -7.67
N GLY A 14 -17.87 5.12 -7.74
CA GLY A 14 -17.13 5.02 -7.32
C GLY A 14 -16.80 4.67 -7.18
N ALA A 15 -16.85 4.90 -7.50
CA ALA A 15 -16.26 4.49 -7.31
C ALA A 15 -15.83 3.90 -7.01
N VAL A 16 -16.22 4.11 -7.20
CA VAL A 16 -15.59 3.30 -6.87
C VAL A 16 -14.57 3.16 -7.02
N LEU A 17 -14.43 3.80 -6.60
CA LEU A 17 -13.17 3.67 -7.09
C LEU A 17 -12.66 2.29 -7.01
N ASP A 18 -12.06 1.90 -8.04
CA ASP A 18 -11.63 0.53 -8.15
C ASP A 18 -10.27 0.34 -7.47
N ASN A 19 -10.25 -0.42 -6.39
CA ASN A 19 -9.03 -0.69 -5.64
C ASN A 19 -8.34 -1.99 -6.03
N ARG A 20 -8.75 -2.61 -7.14
CA ARG A 20 -8.16 -3.89 -7.51
C ARG A 20 -6.70 -3.78 -7.90
N ALA A 21 -6.29 -2.63 -8.47
CA ALA A 21 -4.90 -2.43 -8.91
C ALA A 21 -4.01 -1.93 -7.78
N MET A 22 -4.55 -1.17 -6.83
CA MET A 22 -3.78 -0.61 -5.72
C MET A 22 -4.62 -0.60 -4.46
N PRO A 23 -4.91 -1.80 -3.93
CA PRO A 23 -5.73 -1.89 -2.72
C PRO A 23 -5.00 -1.32 -1.51
N ARG A 24 -5.76 -0.61 -0.68
CA ARG A 24 -5.24 -0.04 0.55
C ARG A 24 -5.13 -1.10 1.62
N LEU A 25 -4.07 -1.01 2.43
CA LEU A 25 -3.90 -1.86 3.60
C LEU A 25 -4.40 -1.16 4.85
N CYS A 26 -4.12 0.13 5.00
CA CYS A 26 -4.64 0.92 6.12
C CYS A 26 -4.34 2.40 5.89
N ALA A 27 -4.86 3.22 6.81
CA ALA A 27 -4.61 4.66 6.81
C ALA A 27 -4.55 5.13 8.25
N PHE A 28 -3.59 6.02 8.56
CA PHE A 28 -3.44 6.60 9.88
C PHE A 28 -2.65 7.91 9.78
N TYR A 29 -3.06 8.89 10.56
CA TYR A 29 -2.39 10.20 10.65
C TYR A 29 -2.17 10.85 9.27
N GLY A 30 -3.14 10.69 8.36
CA GLY A 30 -3.02 11.25 7.01
C GLY A 30 -2.14 10.44 6.06
N ILE A 31 -1.64 9.30 6.51
CA ILE A 31 -0.78 8.42 5.70
C ILE A 31 -1.63 7.28 5.16
N ILE A 32 -1.46 6.97 3.88
CA ILE A 32 -2.18 5.86 3.24
C ILE A 32 -1.14 4.80 2.88
N ILE A 33 -1.38 3.55 3.32
CA ILE A 33 -0.52 2.42 3.00
C ILE A 33 -1.23 1.54 1.99
N TYR A 34 -0.54 1.19 0.90
CA TYR A 34 -1.13 0.34 -0.13
C TYR A 34 -0.06 -0.47 -0.85
N MET A 35 -0.50 -1.46 -1.63
CA MET A 35 0.35 -2.25 -2.51
C MET A 35 -0.28 -2.28 -3.89
N TYR A 36 0.53 -2.36 -4.94
CA TYR A 36 0.01 -2.69 -6.27
C TYR A 36 -0.21 -4.20 -6.35
N ARG A 37 -1.15 -4.61 -7.17
CA ARG A 37 -1.56 -6.00 -7.32
C ARG A 37 -1.60 -6.37 -8.80
N PRO A 38 -0.53 -6.99 -9.36
CA PRO A 38 0.73 -7.34 -8.68
C PRO A 38 1.74 -6.19 -8.72
N ASP A 39 2.89 -6.43 -8.14
CA ASP A 39 4.01 -5.50 -8.24
C ASP A 39 5.30 -6.29 -8.44
N HIS A 40 6.36 -5.62 -8.86
CA HIS A 40 7.64 -6.28 -9.12
C HIS A 40 8.50 -6.29 -7.85
N PRO A 41 9.33 -7.34 -7.69
CA PRO A 41 10.20 -7.39 -6.51
C PRO A 41 11.26 -6.30 -6.54
N PRO A 42 11.88 -6.00 -5.40
CA PRO A 42 11.76 -6.72 -4.12
C PRO A 42 10.44 -6.41 -3.42
N PRO A 43 10.03 -7.27 -2.46
CA PRO A 43 8.80 -7.01 -1.71
C PRO A 43 8.82 -5.65 -1.04
N HIS A 44 7.76 -4.89 -1.24
CA HIS A 44 7.67 -3.53 -0.71
C HIS A 44 6.20 -3.11 -0.61
N PHE A 45 5.96 -2.02 0.10
CA PHE A 45 4.68 -1.36 0.12
C PHE A 45 4.86 0.12 -0.23
N HIS A 46 3.76 0.77 -0.53
CA HIS A 46 3.74 2.20 -0.84
C HIS A 46 3.14 2.95 0.33
N ALA A 47 3.72 4.09 0.68
CA ALA A 47 3.18 4.98 1.69
C ALA A 47 3.01 6.36 1.05
N GLU A 48 1.82 6.91 1.17
CA GLU A 48 1.49 8.20 0.57
C GLU A 48 1.09 9.17 1.66
N TYR A 49 1.66 10.38 1.62
CA TYR A 49 1.33 11.45 2.55
C TYR A 49 1.30 12.77 1.77
N GLY A 50 0.08 13.30 1.54
CA GLY A 50 -0.07 14.47 0.70
C GLY A 50 0.45 14.17 -0.70
N GLU A 51 1.41 14.96 -1.16
CA GLU A 51 2.00 14.76 -2.47
C GLU A 51 3.21 13.84 -2.44
N PHE A 52 3.64 13.39 -1.25
CA PHE A 52 4.80 12.50 -1.10
C PHE A 52 4.37 11.06 -1.25
N VAL A 53 5.16 10.27 -1.97
CA VAL A 53 4.97 8.84 -2.07
C VAL A 53 6.34 8.17 -1.95
N ALA A 54 6.42 7.11 -1.16
CA ALA A 54 7.66 6.33 -1.02
C ALA A 54 7.35 4.86 -1.15
N GLN A 55 8.30 4.13 -1.76
CA GLN A 55 8.29 2.67 -1.78
C GLN A 55 9.24 2.22 -0.68
N ILE A 56 8.74 1.38 0.22
CA ILE A 56 9.48 0.97 1.41
C ILE A 56 9.60 -0.54 1.41
N GLU A 57 10.83 -1.04 1.48
CA GLU A 57 11.11 -2.47 1.40
C GLU A 57 10.64 -3.18 2.66
N LEU A 58 10.00 -4.34 2.47
CA LEU A 58 9.68 -5.19 3.61
C LEU A 58 10.96 -5.70 4.23
N GLY A 59 10.95 -5.88 5.53
CA GLY A 59 12.12 -6.36 6.23
C GLY A 59 13.07 -5.23 6.62
N SER A 60 13.79 -4.69 5.67
CA SER A 60 14.77 -3.63 5.95
C SER A 60 14.10 -2.30 6.27
N LEU A 61 12.92 -2.06 5.71
CA LEU A 61 12.18 -0.81 5.79
C LEU A 61 12.95 0.38 5.19
N GLU A 62 13.87 0.10 4.28
CA GLU A 62 14.58 1.14 3.56
C GLU A 62 13.70 1.72 2.46
N VAL A 63 13.89 3.01 2.19
CA VAL A 63 13.19 3.67 1.10
C VAL A 63 13.85 3.27 -0.20
N LEU A 64 13.12 2.57 -1.06
CA LEU A 64 13.62 2.13 -2.35
C LEU A 64 13.46 3.22 -3.41
N ASN A 65 12.39 4.03 -3.28
CA ASN A 65 12.08 5.04 -4.27
C ASN A 65 11.18 6.09 -3.62
N GLY A 66 11.26 7.33 -4.11
CA GLY A 66 10.43 8.40 -3.58
C GLY A 66 10.94 8.92 -2.25
N SER A 67 10.07 9.63 -1.54
CA SER A 67 10.47 10.20 -0.23
C SER A 67 9.24 10.53 0.59
N LEU A 68 9.43 10.58 1.89
CA LEU A 68 8.44 11.06 2.86
C LEU A 68 9.15 12.05 3.80
N PRO A 69 8.42 13.00 4.38
CA PRO A 69 9.00 13.83 5.43
C PRO A 69 9.54 12.93 6.55
N PRO A 70 10.64 13.32 7.23
CA PRO A 70 11.27 12.45 8.22
C PRO A 70 10.33 11.95 9.30
N ARG A 71 9.45 12.82 9.82
CA ARG A 71 8.51 12.40 10.85
C ARG A 71 7.53 11.36 10.32
N THR A 72 7.02 11.58 9.10
CA THR A 72 6.10 10.64 8.47
C THR A 72 6.77 9.29 8.27
N LEU A 73 8.01 9.28 7.81
CA LEU A 73 8.76 8.05 7.60
C LEU A 73 8.96 7.29 8.92
N ARG A 74 9.22 8.01 10.03
CA ARG A 74 9.34 7.35 11.32
C ARG A 74 8.04 6.65 11.72
N LEU A 75 6.91 7.32 11.51
CA LEU A 75 5.60 6.74 11.85
C LEU A 75 5.32 5.50 11.01
N VAL A 76 5.62 5.56 9.72
CA VAL A 76 5.43 4.42 8.83
C VAL A 76 6.29 3.24 9.26
N ARG A 77 7.55 3.50 9.59
CA ARG A 77 8.46 2.44 10.04
C ARG A 77 8.01 1.85 11.37
N GLU A 78 7.54 2.69 12.28
CA GLU A 78 7.02 2.21 13.56
C GLU A 78 5.84 1.26 13.34
N TRP A 79 4.91 1.67 12.46
CA TRP A 79 3.77 0.83 12.12
C TRP A 79 4.22 -0.48 11.48
N ALA A 80 5.14 -0.42 10.53
CA ALA A 80 5.56 -1.61 9.79
C ALA A 80 6.26 -2.63 10.69
N ARG A 81 6.99 -2.17 11.70
CA ARG A 81 7.67 -3.08 12.65
C ARG A 81 6.68 -3.87 13.50
N LEU A 82 5.45 -3.39 13.62
CA LEU A 82 4.42 -4.10 14.36
C LEU A 82 3.70 -5.14 13.51
N HIS A 83 3.87 -5.12 12.18
CA HIS A 83 3.07 -5.94 11.27
C HIS A 83 3.90 -6.66 10.20
N PRO A 84 5.06 -7.26 10.57
CA PRO A 84 5.91 -7.86 9.54
C PRO A 84 5.27 -9.04 8.83
N ASP A 85 4.57 -9.91 9.59
CA ASP A 85 3.95 -11.09 9.00
C ASP A 85 2.76 -10.73 8.13
N GLU A 86 1.97 -9.75 8.56
CA GLU A 86 0.82 -9.30 7.79
C GLU A 86 1.25 -8.65 6.49
N LEU A 87 2.36 -7.90 6.49
CA LEU A 87 2.89 -7.29 5.29
C LEU A 87 3.39 -8.36 4.32
N ALA A 88 4.10 -9.36 4.82
CA ALA A 88 4.60 -10.45 3.98
C ALA A 88 3.46 -11.23 3.37
N GLU A 89 2.41 -11.50 4.15
CA GLU A 89 1.23 -12.21 3.65
C GLU A 89 0.54 -11.40 2.55
N ASN A 90 0.39 -10.11 2.75
CA ASN A 90 -0.27 -9.26 1.75
C ASN A 90 0.55 -9.15 0.47
N TRP A 91 1.89 -9.14 0.59
CA TRP A 91 2.72 -9.17 -0.60
C TRP A 91 2.45 -10.45 -1.42
N ALA A 92 2.39 -11.59 -0.74
CA ALA A 92 2.12 -12.86 -1.41
C ALA A 92 0.73 -12.87 -2.05
N LEU A 93 -0.27 -12.34 -1.35
CA LEU A 93 -1.63 -12.24 -1.90
C LEU A 93 -1.66 -11.35 -3.13
N ALA A 94 -0.94 -10.22 -3.09
CA ALA A 94 -0.90 -9.30 -4.22
C ALA A 94 -0.29 -9.97 -5.45
N GLN A 95 0.79 -10.74 -5.27
CA GLN A 95 1.42 -11.43 -6.39
C GLN A 95 0.52 -12.53 -6.95
N ALA A 96 -0.33 -13.12 -6.11
CA ALA A 96 -1.27 -14.16 -6.52
C ALA A 96 -2.57 -13.56 -7.05
N LEU A 97 -2.69 -12.24 -7.12
CA LEU A 97 -3.88 -11.52 -7.56
C LEU A 97 -5.10 -11.83 -6.68
N GLU A 98 -4.84 -12.13 -5.40
CA GLU A 98 -5.89 -12.39 -4.43
C GLU A 98 -6.23 -11.11 -3.68
N PRO A 99 -7.42 -11.02 -3.08
CA PRO A 99 -7.77 -9.84 -2.28
C PRO A 99 -6.81 -9.69 -1.11
N LEU A 100 -6.40 -8.45 -0.85
CA LEU A 100 -5.52 -8.16 0.28
C LEU A 100 -6.32 -8.06 1.57
N VAL A 101 -5.64 -8.24 2.70
CA VAL A 101 -6.26 -8.22 4.02
C VAL A 101 -5.86 -6.92 4.71
N PRO A 102 -6.84 -6.12 5.16
CA PRO A 102 -6.51 -4.88 5.87
C PRO A 102 -5.66 -5.15 7.11
N ILE A 103 -4.81 -4.18 7.45
CA ILE A 103 -3.93 -4.24 8.62
C ILE A 103 -4.33 -3.10 9.54
N ASP A 104 -4.26 -3.34 10.86
CA ASP A 104 -4.63 -2.32 11.83
C ASP A 104 -3.72 -1.10 11.70
N PRO A 105 -4.27 0.10 11.86
CA PRO A 105 -3.45 1.32 11.82
C PRO A 105 -2.63 1.49 13.08
N LEU A 106 -1.68 2.41 13.02
CA LEU A 106 -0.92 2.81 14.20
C LEU A 106 -1.85 3.53 15.18
N ALA A 107 -1.78 3.16 16.43
CA ALA A 107 -2.64 3.72 17.47
C ALA A 107 -2.26 5.17 17.81
#